data_6d8d4dc718346c570be826b95cd97a1e
#
_entry.id   6d8d4dc718346c570be826b95cd97a1e
#
_cell.length_a   1.000
_cell.length_b   1.000
_cell.length_c   1.000
_cell.angle_alpha   90.00
_cell.angle_beta   90.00
_cell.angle_gamma   90.00
#
_symmetry.space_group_name_H-M   'P 1'
#
loop_
_entity.id
_entity.type
_entity.pdbx_description
1 polymer ?
#
loop_
_entity_poly.entity_id
_entity_poly.type
_entity_poly.pdbx_seq_one_letter_code
_entity_poly.pdbx_strand_id
1 'polypeptide(L)'
;KCRSLSPLERETVGSLVSALCAMHTGREEASAPRRIPLYRSIEAAGYAAPVPGEDFDYIVDHGDVPPGAEFAVRIRDDSLEPVLHGGSVAYLNHDPLHAGDVGIFCVGGDMLCKQYYRDPLGVSYLFSLGRDRSADVVCGPESGKRFICFGHVILDHRVPLPGMGL
;
A
#
# COMPACT_ATOMS: atom_id res chain seq x y z
N LYS A 1 11.86 -53.99 -21.85
CA LYS A 1 12.89 -53.79 -22.87
C LYS A 1 12.76 -52.36 -23.36
N CYS A 2 13.53 -51.41 -22.80
CA CYS A 2 13.68 -50.08 -23.37
C CYS A 2 14.48 -50.20 -24.66
N ARG A 3 13.86 -49.93 -25.81
CA ARG A 3 14.57 -49.70 -27.07
C ARG A 3 15.37 -48.42 -26.93
N SER A 4 16.67 -48.46 -27.06
CA SER A 4 17.52 -47.31 -27.18
C SER A 4 17.21 -46.56 -28.48
N LEU A 5 16.81 -45.32 -28.37
CA LEU A 5 16.55 -44.45 -29.52
C LEU A 5 17.83 -44.23 -30.33
N SER A 6 17.70 -44.27 -31.66
CA SER A 6 18.82 -43.93 -32.57
C SER A 6 19.23 -42.44 -32.41
N PRO A 7 20.44 -42.09 -32.83
CA PRO A 7 20.89 -40.69 -32.72
C PRO A 7 19.91 -39.67 -33.36
N LEU A 8 19.32 -40.01 -34.49
CA LEU A 8 18.34 -39.19 -35.19
C LEU A 8 17.02 -39.01 -34.39
N GLU A 9 16.55 -40.10 -33.76
CA GLU A 9 15.37 -40.05 -32.96
C GLU A 9 15.58 -39.22 -31.66
N ARG A 10 16.79 -39.21 -31.11
CA ARG A 10 17.16 -38.37 -29.96
C ARG A 10 17.17 -36.90 -30.32
N GLU A 11 17.66 -36.55 -31.50
CA GLU A 11 17.70 -35.17 -32.00
C GLU A 11 16.29 -34.65 -32.27
N THR A 12 15.44 -35.48 -32.86
CA THR A 12 14.04 -35.15 -33.11
C THR A 12 13.24 -34.96 -31.84
N VAL A 13 13.42 -35.86 -30.85
CA VAL A 13 12.78 -35.74 -29.53
C VAL A 13 13.30 -34.53 -28.78
N GLY A 14 14.61 -34.25 -28.82
CA GLY A 14 15.21 -33.06 -28.21
C GLY A 14 14.66 -31.77 -28.80
N SER A 15 14.52 -31.69 -30.12
CA SER A 15 13.92 -30.55 -30.81
C SER A 15 12.44 -30.37 -30.47
N LEU A 16 11.68 -31.45 -30.38
CA LEU A 16 10.26 -31.42 -30.00
C LEU A 16 10.08 -30.96 -28.54
N VAL A 17 10.90 -31.47 -27.62
CA VAL A 17 10.88 -31.07 -26.21
C VAL A 17 11.25 -29.60 -26.07
N SER A 18 12.28 -29.13 -26.81
CA SER A 18 12.67 -27.70 -26.80
C SER A 18 11.55 -26.81 -27.37
N ALA A 19 10.90 -27.23 -28.46
CA ALA A 19 9.75 -26.52 -29.01
C ALA A 19 8.56 -26.47 -28.06
N LEU A 20 8.24 -27.58 -27.40
CA LEU A 20 7.19 -27.65 -26.38
C LEU A 20 7.52 -26.80 -25.15
N CYS A 21 8.78 -26.80 -24.69
CA CYS A 21 9.21 -25.92 -23.61
C CYS A 21 9.11 -24.44 -24.01
N ALA A 22 9.54 -24.07 -25.23
CA ALA A 22 9.41 -22.71 -25.74
C ALA A 22 7.94 -22.28 -25.87
N MET A 23 7.04 -23.19 -26.26
CA MET A 23 5.60 -22.91 -26.29
C MET A 23 4.98 -22.80 -24.88
N HIS A 24 5.56 -23.46 -23.88
CA HIS A 24 5.11 -23.35 -22.49
C HIS A 24 5.70 -22.12 -21.79
N THR A 25 6.91 -21.70 -22.12
CA THR A 25 7.50 -20.48 -21.59
C THR A 25 6.96 -19.21 -22.27
N GLY A 26 6.33 -19.34 -23.46
CA GLY A 26 5.66 -18.24 -24.15
C GLY A 26 4.18 -18.05 -23.80
N ARG A 27 3.61 -18.94 -22.98
CA ARG A 27 2.34 -18.67 -22.34
C ARG A 27 2.65 -17.87 -21.06
N GLU A 28 2.80 -16.55 -21.20
CA GLU A 28 2.44 -15.64 -20.12
C GLU A 28 1.05 -16.10 -19.68
N GLU A 29 0.97 -16.72 -18.52
CA GLU A 29 -0.30 -16.78 -17.81
C GLU A 29 -0.72 -15.31 -17.77
N ALA A 30 -1.78 -14.98 -18.48
CA ALA A 30 -2.46 -13.72 -18.32
C ALA A 30 -2.95 -13.77 -16.86
N SER A 31 -2.08 -13.35 -15.95
CA SER A 31 -2.37 -13.18 -14.54
C SER A 31 -3.64 -12.35 -14.49
N ALA A 32 -4.67 -12.88 -13.86
CA ALA A 32 -5.89 -12.11 -13.70
C ALA A 32 -5.49 -10.72 -13.20
N PRO A 33 -6.05 -9.65 -13.78
CA PRO A 33 -5.60 -8.30 -13.45
C PRO A 33 -5.66 -8.11 -11.95
N ARG A 34 -4.57 -7.58 -11.38
CA ARG A 34 -4.46 -7.33 -9.95
C ARG A 34 -5.63 -6.47 -9.48
N ARG A 35 -6.25 -6.86 -8.39
CA ARG A 35 -7.35 -6.12 -7.77
C ARG A 35 -6.95 -5.75 -6.36
N ILE A 36 -7.17 -4.49 -5.98
CA ILE A 36 -6.98 -4.03 -4.62
C ILE A 36 -8.28 -3.42 -4.09
N PRO A 37 -8.58 -3.55 -2.79
CA PRO A 37 -9.75 -2.91 -2.20
C PRO A 37 -9.58 -1.39 -2.19
N LEU A 38 -10.63 -0.66 -2.58
CA LEU A 38 -10.76 0.78 -2.46
C LEU A 38 -11.80 1.09 -1.40
N TYR A 39 -11.36 1.48 -0.22
CA TYR A 39 -12.23 1.88 0.87
C TYR A 39 -12.84 3.26 0.61
N ARG A 40 -14.11 3.42 0.97
CA ARG A 40 -14.88 4.65 0.73
C ARG A 40 -14.50 5.80 1.66
N SER A 41 -13.83 5.50 2.77
CA SER A 41 -13.29 6.48 3.72
C SER A 41 -12.16 5.90 4.55
N ILE A 42 -11.46 6.77 5.28
CA ILE A 42 -10.40 6.37 6.21
C ILE A 42 -10.97 5.47 7.32
N GLU A 43 -12.17 5.77 7.82
CA GLU A 43 -12.85 5.00 8.85
C GLU A 43 -13.19 3.60 8.37
N ALA A 44 -13.69 3.47 7.13
CA ALA A 44 -14.04 2.19 6.53
C ALA A 44 -12.83 1.25 6.41
N ALA A 45 -11.64 1.81 6.16
CA ALA A 45 -10.39 1.04 6.13
C ALA A 45 -10.01 0.46 7.51
N GLY A 46 -10.51 1.04 8.59
CA GLY A 46 -10.27 0.60 9.97
C GLY A 46 -11.32 -0.36 10.53
N TYR A 47 -12.37 -0.70 9.78
CA TYR A 47 -13.39 -1.62 10.27
C TYR A 47 -12.85 -3.04 10.43
N ALA A 48 -13.25 -3.70 11.51
CA ALA A 48 -12.84 -5.09 11.77
C ALA A 48 -13.44 -6.09 10.75
N ALA A 49 -14.60 -5.75 10.18
CA ALA A 49 -15.29 -6.57 9.19
C ALA A 49 -15.94 -5.66 8.13
N PRO A 50 -15.17 -5.06 7.21
CA PRO A 50 -15.70 -4.20 6.18
C PRO A 50 -16.54 -5.00 5.18
N VAL A 51 -17.64 -4.42 4.72
CA VAL A 51 -18.61 -5.05 3.82
C VAL A 51 -18.36 -4.64 2.36
N PRO A 52 -18.10 -5.59 1.45
CA PRO A 52 -17.97 -5.29 0.03
C PRO A 52 -19.24 -4.63 -0.54
N GLY A 53 -19.07 -3.58 -1.35
CA GLY A 53 -20.17 -2.81 -1.92
C GLY A 53 -20.73 -1.71 -1.00
N GLU A 54 -20.51 -1.80 0.32
CA GLU A 54 -20.88 -0.79 1.30
C GLU A 54 -19.66 0.03 1.76
N ASP A 55 -18.65 -0.63 2.31
CA ASP A 55 -17.47 0.02 2.87
C ASP A 55 -16.33 0.14 1.87
N PHE A 56 -16.21 -0.81 0.95
CA PHE A 56 -15.21 -0.81 -0.10
C PHE A 56 -15.70 -1.45 -1.40
N ASP A 57 -15.05 -1.09 -2.49
CA ASP A 57 -15.14 -1.72 -3.80
C ASP A 57 -13.76 -2.23 -4.22
N TYR A 58 -13.68 -3.02 -5.30
CA TYR A 58 -12.40 -3.39 -5.88
C TYR A 58 -12.06 -2.51 -7.08
N ILE A 59 -10.84 -1.99 -7.14
CA ILE A 59 -10.27 -1.40 -8.35
C ILE A 59 -9.36 -2.41 -9.03
N VAL A 60 -9.44 -2.43 -10.35
CA VAL A 60 -8.60 -3.28 -11.21
C VAL A 60 -7.38 -2.45 -11.60
N ASP A 61 -6.20 -3.03 -11.41
CA ASP A 61 -4.94 -2.39 -11.80
C ASP A 61 -4.77 -2.50 -13.32
N HIS A 62 -4.81 -1.37 -14.00
CA HIS A 62 -4.53 -1.22 -15.43
C HIS A 62 -3.14 -0.61 -15.68
N GLY A 63 -2.27 -0.61 -14.68
CA GLY A 63 -0.94 -0.01 -14.72
C GLY A 63 -0.87 1.38 -14.11
N ASP A 64 -1.94 1.84 -13.48
CA ASP A 64 -2.08 3.13 -12.79
C ASP A 64 -1.97 3.01 -11.27
N VAL A 65 -2.02 1.79 -10.74
CA VAL A 65 -1.83 1.52 -9.31
C VAL A 65 -0.34 1.50 -8.97
N PRO A 66 0.13 2.30 -8.00
CA PRO A 66 1.53 2.30 -7.60
C PRO A 66 2.04 0.90 -7.23
N PRO A 67 3.28 0.56 -7.60
CA PRO A 67 3.92 -0.67 -7.16
C PRO A 67 3.90 -0.77 -5.63
N GLY A 68 3.61 -1.96 -5.11
CA GLY A 68 3.54 -2.19 -3.66
C GLY A 68 2.24 -1.77 -2.99
N ALA A 69 1.30 -1.08 -3.66
CA ALA A 69 0.01 -0.76 -3.07
C ALA A 69 -0.78 -2.03 -2.76
N GLU A 70 -1.32 -2.16 -1.58
CA GLU A 70 -2.11 -3.31 -1.14
C GLU A 70 -3.59 -2.98 -1.04
N PHE A 71 -3.89 -1.73 -0.73
CA PHE A 71 -5.25 -1.19 -0.71
C PHE A 71 -5.25 0.30 -1.02
N ALA A 72 -6.43 0.87 -1.17
CA ALA A 72 -6.62 2.28 -1.44
C ALA A 72 -7.76 2.85 -0.58
N VAL A 73 -7.71 4.15 -0.33
CA VAL A 73 -8.73 4.87 0.44
C VAL A 73 -9.12 6.13 -0.31
N ARG A 74 -10.43 6.41 -0.39
CA ARG A 74 -10.93 7.66 -0.95
C ARG A 74 -10.84 8.78 0.08
N ILE A 75 -10.16 9.85 -0.30
CA ILE A 75 -10.07 11.08 0.49
C ILE A 75 -11.34 11.89 0.24
N ARG A 76 -12.07 12.25 1.29
CA ARG A 76 -13.39 12.88 1.17
C ARG A 76 -13.36 14.39 1.15
N ASP A 77 -12.43 14.98 1.88
CA ASP A 77 -12.38 16.42 2.11
C ASP A 77 -10.95 16.97 1.93
N ASP A 78 -10.84 18.29 1.99
CA ASP A 78 -9.59 19.01 1.76
C ASP A 78 -8.75 19.19 3.04
N SER A 79 -9.09 18.51 4.14
CA SER A 79 -8.37 18.63 5.43
C SER A 79 -6.92 18.15 5.37
N LEU A 80 -6.59 17.33 4.37
CA LEU A 80 -5.27 16.74 4.17
C LEU A 80 -4.44 17.52 3.13
N GLU A 81 -4.97 18.62 2.58
CA GLU A 81 -4.22 19.47 1.64
C GLU A 81 -3.05 20.20 2.32
N PRO A 82 -1.95 20.42 1.61
CA PRO A 82 -1.74 20.16 0.18
C PRO A 82 -1.23 18.75 -0.14
N VAL A 83 -1.12 17.85 0.81
CA VAL A 83 -0.48 16.53 0.64
C VAL A 83 -1.40 15.56 -0.10
N LEU A 84 -2.66 15.52 0.29
CA LEU A 84 -3.70 14.70 -0.34
C LEU A 84 -4.93 15.58 -0.61
N HIS A 85 -5.40 15.56 -1.85
CA HIS A 85 -6.53 16.38 -2.27
C HIS A 85 -7.87 15.68 -2.02
N GLY A 86 -8.87 16.43 -1.63
CA GLY A 86 -10.25 15.95 -1.55
C GLY A 86 -10.72 15.35 -2.87
N GLY A 87 -11.43 14.24 -2.81
CA GLY A 87 -11.88 13.48 -3.98
C GLY A 87 -10.84 12.55 -4.59
N SER A 88 -9.56 12.67 -4.22
CA SER A 88 -8.50 11.78 -4.72
C SER A 88 -8.53 10.39 -4.06
N VAL A 89 -7.70 9.50 -4.57
CA VAL A 89 -7.46 8.16 -4.03
C VAL A 89 -6.04 8.10 -3.48
N ALA A 90 -5.90 7.77 -2.20
CA ALA A 90 -4.63 7.45 -1.58
C ALA A 90 -4.39 5.94 -1.66
N TYR A 91 -3.21 5.54 -2.13
CA TYR A 91 -2.77 4.15 -2.16
C TYR A 91 -1.90 3.85 -0.95
N LEU A 92 -2.09 2.68 -0.36
CA LEU A 92 -1.43 2.29 0.89
C LEU A 92 -0.86 0.87 0.81
N ASN A 93 0.12 0.64 1.69
CA ASN A 93 0.65 -0.69 1.99
C ASN A 93 0.86 -0.85 3.51
N HIS A 94 1.35 -2.03 3.92
CA HIS A 94 1.67 -2.34 5.31
C HIS A 94 3.17 -2.30 5.61
N ASP A 95 3.93 -1.59 4.80
CA ASP A 95 5.37 -1.39 5.04
C ASP A 95 5.62 -0.69 6.38
N PRO A 96 6.76 -0.97 7.04
CA PRO A 96 7.15 -0.29 8.26
C PRO A 96 7.24 1.22 8.07
N LEU A 97 6.70 1.97 9.04
CA LEU A 97 6.78 3.42 9.05
C LEU A 97 8.19 3.93 9.36
N HIS A 98 8.61 4.94 8.60
CA HIS A 98 9.82 5.72 8.87
C HIS A 98 9.46 7.17 9.22
N ALA A 99 10.41 7.88 9.81
CA ALA A 99 10.23 9.28 10.14
C ALA A 99 9.92 10.11 8.89
N GLY A 100 8.81 10.82 8.91
CA GLY A 100 8.32 11.64 7.80
C GLY A 100 7.26 10.96 6.93
N ASP A 101 7.03 9.67 7.10
CA ASP A 101 5.99 8.95 6.35
C ASP A 101 4.59 9.41 6.75
N VAL A 102 3.69 9.33 5.80
CA VAL A 102 2.26 9.58 6.00
C VAL A 102 1.55 8.23 6.16
N GLY A 103 0.65 8.13 7.11
CA GLY A 103 -0.09 6.90 7.35
C GLY A 103 -1.49 7.13 7.87
N ILE A 104 -2.26 6.06 7.89
CA ILE A 104 -3.57 5.99 8.54
C ILE A 104 -3.39 5.34 9.91
N PHE A 105 -3.85 6.01 10.95
CA PHE A 105 -3.69 5.61 12.34
C PHE A 105 -5.03 5.54 13.05
N CYS A 106 -5.20 4.54 13.92
CA CYS A 106 -6.25 4.54 14.93
C CYS A 106 -5.69 5.04 16.26
N VAL A 107 -6.28 6.08 16.80
CA VAL A 107 -5.91 6.68 18.08
C VAL A 107 -7.14 6.85 18.92
N GLY A 108 -7.26 6.08 20.01
CA GLY A 108 -8.41 6.16 20.89
C GLY A 108 -9.76 5.76 20.26
N GLY A 109 -9.73 5.07 19.11
CA GLY A 109 -10.91 4.69 18.33
C GLY A 109 -11.13 5.55 17.09
N ASP A 110 -10.48 6.71 16.99
CA ASP A 110 -10.59 7.60 15.84
C ASP A 110 -9.57 7.23 14.75
N MET A 111 -10.01 7.21 13.51
CA MET A 111 -9.17 6.98 12.35
C MET A 111 -8.66 8.31 11.78
N LEU A 112 -7.34 8.46 11.74
CA LEU A 112 -6.66 9.71 11.38
C LEU A 112 -5.61 9.46 10.30
N CYS A 113 -5.54 10.35 9.30
CA CYS A 113 -4.44 10.39 8.34
C CYS A 113 -3.45 11.46 8.78
N LYS A 114 -2.23 11.07 9.11
CA LYS A 114 -1.22 11.93 9.74
C LYS A 114 0.18 11.61 9.24
N GLN A 115 1.09 12.58 9.39
CA GLN A 115 2.52 12.35 9.20
C GLN A 115 3.14 11.86 10.50
N TYR A 116 3.94 10.81 10.40
CA TYR A 116 4.58 10.14 11.53
C TYR A 116 6.01 10.64 11.75
N TYR A 117 6.35 10.83 13.00
CA TYR A 117 7.72 11.03 13.46
C TYR A 117 7.92 10.37 14.81
N ARG A 118 9.10 9.79 15.02
CA ARG A 118 9.52 9.27 16.32
C ARG A 118 10.86 9.88 16.68
N ASP A 119 10.93 10.44 17.87
CA ASP A 119 12.15 11.05 18.38
C ASP A 119 13.11 9.99 18.96
N PRO A 120 14.39 10.36 19.24
CA PRO A 120 15.37 9.46 19.84
C PRO A 120 14.99 8.97 21.25
N LEU A 121 14.07 9.65 21.94
CA LEU A 121 13.57 9.25 23.26
C LEU A 121 12.42 8.23 23.16
N GLY A 122 12.01 7.90 21.92
CA GLY A 122 10.96 6.93 21.65
C GLY A 122 9.54 7.50 21.71
N VAL A 123 9.39 8.82 21.82
CA VAL A 123 8.11 9.50 21.71
C VAL A 123 7.70 9.63 20.25
N SER A 124 6.47 9.25 19.94
CA SER A 124 5.92 9.33 18.59
C SER A 124 4.97 10.52 18.47
N TYR A 125 5.10 11.24 17.38
CA TYR A 125 4.32 12.42 17.05
C TYR A 125 3.55 12.15 15.77
N LEU A 126 2.26 12.49 15.76
CA LEU A 126 1.41 12.47 14.57
C LEU A 126 1.04 13.91 14.23
N PHE A 127 1.59 14.40 13.13
CA PHE A 127 1.38 15.76 12.65
C PHE A 127 0.20 15.84 11.68
N SER A 128 -0.55 16.91 11.75
CA SER A 128 -1.56 17.26 10.76
C SER A 128 -0.93 17.46 9.39
N LEU A 129 -1.65 17.07 8.33
CA LEU A 129 -1.20 17.28 6.94
C LEU A 129 -1.67 18.60 6.37
N GLY A 130 -2.70 19.21 6.95
CA GLY A 130 -3.23 20.50 6.55
C GLY A 130 -2.23 21.65 6.76
N ARG A 131 -2.67 22.86 6.48
CA ARG A 131 -1.83 24.09 6.55
C ARG A 131 -1.23 24.32 7.94
N ASP A 132 -1.99 24.01 8.98
CA ASP A 132 -1.50 23.98 10.36
C ASP A 132 -0.89 22.61 10.64
N ARG A 133 0.42 22.54 10.49
CA ARG A 133 1.23 21.32 10.65
C ARG A 133 1.52 21.03 12.14
N SER A 134 0.52 21.20 13.01
CA SER A 134 0.66 20.94 14.45
C SER A 134 0.80 19.45 14.77
N ALA A 135 1.46 19.16 15.89
CA ALA A 135 1.49 17.83 16.47
C ALA A 135 0.19 17.61 17.26
N ASP A 136 -0.83 17.08 16.62
CA ASP A 136 -2.14 16.88 17.25
C ASP A 136 -2.14 15.70 18.24
N VAL A 137 -1.26 14.73 18.00
CA VAL A 137 -1.17 13.52 18.83
C VAL A 137 0.28 13.25 19.20
N VAL A 138 0.53 13.12 20.49
CA VAL A 138 1.82 12.72 21.04
C VAL A 138 1.63 11.42 21.83
N CYS A 139 2.32 10.36 21.38
CA CYS A 139 2.27 9.04 21.99
C CYS A 139 3.63 8.68 22.59
N GLY A 140 3.66 8.47 23.90
CA GLY A 140 4.89 8.12 24.59
C GLY A 140 4.59 7.41 25.92
N PRO A 141 5.62 6.97 26.63
CA PRO A 141 5.44 6.23 27.90
C PRO A 141 4.59 6.97 28.92
N GLU A 142 4.69 8.29 28.97
CA GLU A 142 4.00 9.14 29.94
C GLU A 142 2.61 9.59 29.48
N SER A 143 2.36 9.65 28.16
CA SER A 143 1.09 10.14 27.63
C SER A 143 -0.08 9.17 27.80
N GLY A 144 0.19 7.89 28.03
CA GLY A 144 -0.81 6.82 28.05
C GLY A 144 -1.52 6.58 26.71
N LYS A 145 -1.25 7.40 25.71
CA LYS A 145 -1.84 7.27 24.36
C LYS A 145 -1.05 6.27 23.55
N ARG A 146 -1.78 5.42 22.83
CA ARG A 146 -1.24 4.46 21.86
C ARG A 146 -1.95 4.66 20.54
N PHE A 147 -1.26 4.32 19.46
CA PHE A 147 -1.86 4.26 18.13
C PHE A 147 -1.57 2.91 17.47
N ILE A 148 -2.41 2.56 16.52
CA ILE A 148 -2.21 1.43 15.61
C ILE A 148 -2.08 2.03 14.21
N CYS A 149 -1.02 1.69 13.48
CA CYS A 149 -0.91 2.03 12.07
C CYS A 149 -1.68 1.01 11.24
N PHE A 150 -2.62 1.48 10.42
CA PHE A 150 -3.40 0.67 9.50
C PHE A 150 -2.77 0.60 8.11
N GLY A 151 -1.96 1.57 7.75
CA GLY A 151 -1.27 1.58 6.48
C GLY A 151 -0.41 2.82 6.29
N HIS A 152 0.63 2.64 5.50
CA HIS A 152 1.54 3.66 5.04
C HIS A 152 1.06 4.18 3.67
N VAL A 153 0.89 5.48 3.52
CA VAL A 153 0.47 6.11 2.26
C VAL A 153 1.64 6.18 1.30
N ILE A 154 1.46 5.62 0.12
CA ILE A 154 2.46 5.69 -0.96
C ILE A 154 2.34 7.07 -1.62
N LEU A 155 3.37 7.89 -1.45
CA LEU A 155 3.49 9.20 -2.06
C LEU A 155 4.66 9.22 -3.05
N ASP A 156 4.53 10.01 -4.09
CA ASP A 156 5.56 10.24 -5.11
C ASP A 156 6.72 11.13 -4.60
N HIS A 157 6.49 11.83 -3.49
CA HIS A 157 7.48 12.71 -2.86
C HIS A 157 7.41 12.62 -1.34
N ARG A 158 8.50 12.96 -0.68
CA ARG A 158 8.54 13.07 0.77
C ARG A 158 7.91 14.37 1.24
N VAL A 159 7.04 14.25 2.23
CA VAL A 159 6.48 15.41 2.94
C VAL A 159 7.50 15.87 3.99
N PRO A 160 7.96 17.14 3.96
CA PRO A 160 8.91 17.65 4.95
C PRO A 160 8.27 17.64 6.35
N LEU A 161 9.08 17.33 7.37
CA LEU A 161 8.62 17.40 8.76
C LEU A 161 8.40 18.85 9.18
N PRO A 162 7.37 19.14 9.99
CA PRO A 162 7.16 20.47 10.56
C PRO A 162 8.38 20.95 11.35
N GLY A 163 8.78 22.22 11.17
CA GLY A 163 9.93 22.80 11.86
C GLY A 163 11.32 22.39 11.32
N MET A 164 11.39 21.52 10.30
CA MET A 164 12.62 21.20 9.56
C MET A 164 12.67 21.86 8.18
N GLY A 165 11.95 22.96 7.99
CA GLY A 165 12.09 23.79 6.79
C GLY A 165 13.48 24.42 6.77
N LEU A 166 14.21 24.19 5.69
CA LEU A 166 15.50 24.81 5.33
C LEU A 166 15.36 26.33 5.27
#